data_52a35df74a757035b008912beb071394
#
_entry.id   52a35df74a757035b008912beb071394
#
_cell.length_a   1.000
_cell.length_b   1.000
_cell.length_c   1.000
_cell.angle_alpha   90.00
_cell.angle_beta   90.00
_cell.angle_gamma   90.00
#
_symmetry.space_group_name_H-M   'P 1'
#
loop_
_entity.id
_entity.type
_entity.pdbx_description
1 polymer ?
#
loop_
_entity_poly.entity_id
_entity_poly.type
_entity_poly.pdbx_seq_one_letter_code
_entity_poly.pdbx_strand_id
1 'polypeptide(L)'
;GDRMLTGMEVQRESGQSKDENSEVVRLKKKINALIDLLEKTQKEKQYLNTFVDGYIRNNAPVELRIKEVIHVLNILTKEAKWLDSSYQTSSSRNYYRIKTEDFEDVLDRTLVNIPRKKMIKIMANIGVLKCDDGHYTYSATIQRTMYRVYMLKKSAVNTLTLIGEQDE
;
A
#
# COMPACT_ATOMS: atom_id res chain seq x y z
N GLY A 1 48.50 4.04 22.63
CA GLY A 1 48.10 4.10 22.45
C GLY A 1 47.28 4.35 21.92
N ASP A 2 46.91 4.72 22.49
CA ASP A 2 46.48 5.10 21.66
C ASP A 2 47.00 4.42 20.68
N ARG A 3 47.89 3.75 20.85
CA ARG A 3 48.32 3.19 19.96
C ARG A 3 47.52 2.17 19.50
N MET A 4 46.81 1.51 20.21
CA MET A 4 46.19 0.51 19.67
C MET A 4 45.17 0.86 18.84
N LEU A 5 44.56 1.83 19.03
CA LEU A 5 43.61 2.23 18.13
C LEU A 5 44.23 2.88 17.04
N THR A 6 45.29 3.58 17.29
CA THR A 6 45.84 4.39 16.30
C THR A 6 46.62 3.66 15.30
N GLY A 7 47.11 2.51 15.56
CA GLY A 7 47.83 1.78 14.56
C GLY A 7 47.06 1.48 13.33
N MET A 8 45.79 1.24 13.46
CA MET A 8 44.98 0.99 12.31
C MET A 8 44.61 2.23 11.58
N GLU A 9 44.52 3.32 12.28
CA GLU A 9 44.15 4.54 11.63
C GLU A 9 45.19 5.12 10.75
N VAL A 10 46.42 5.01 11.14
CA VAL A 10 47.45 5.62 10.35
C VAL A 10 47.61 4.98 9.00
N GLN A 11 47.31 3.72 8.87
CA GLN A 11 47.50 3.09 7.62
C GLN A 11 46.47 3.45 6.57
N ARG A 12 45.44 4.10 6.92
CA ARG A 12 44.45 4.46 5.95
C ARG A 12 44.69 5.80 5.34
N GLU A 13 45.66 6.53 5.78
CA GLU A 13 45.78 7.89 5.30
C GLU A 13 46.09 8.05 3.85
N SER A 14 46.85 7.16 3.27
CA SER A 14 47.26 7.34 1.90
C SER A 14 46.11 7.23 0.89
N GLY A 15 45.07 6.53 1.18
CA GLY A 15 43.98 6.40 0.25
C GLY A 15 42.71 7.02 0.71
N GLN A 16 42.82 7.88 1.71
CA GLN A 16 41.64 8.30 2.37
C GLN A 16 40.59 9.03 1.60
N SER A 17 40.93 9.89 0.68
CA SER A 17 39.91 10.71 0.06
C SER A 17 38.92 9.87 -0.77
N LYS A 18 39.41 8.82 -1.45
CA LYS A 18 38.55 7.98 -2.18
C LYS A 18 37.73 7.09 -1.27
N ASP A 19 38.34 6.54 -0.25
CA ASP A 19 37.66 5.65 0.67
C ASP A 19 36.62 6.40 1.50
N GLU A 20 36.95 7.64 1.90
CA GLU A 20 35.98 8.44 2.63
C GLU A 20 34.77 8.78 1.80
N ASN A 21 34.95 9.11 0.52
CA ASN A 21 33.84 9.40 -0.33
C ASN A 21 32.95 8.17 -0.55
N SER A 22 33.56 7.01 -0.73
CA SER A 22 32.81 5.78 -0.86
C SER A 22 32.04 5.44 0.39
N GLU A 23 32.66 5.66 1.55
CA GLU A 23 32.04 5.39 2.83
C GLU A 23 30.86 6.35 3.08
N VAL A 24 31.03 7.62 2.74
CA VAL A 24 29.97 8.62 2.88
C VAL A 24 28.78 8.26 1.98
N VAL A 25 29.05 7.84 0.74
CA VAL A 25 27.98 7.44 -0.19
C VAL A 25 27.24 6.21 0.37
N ARG A 26 27.99 5.23 0.89
CA ARG A 26 27.42 4.02 1.46
C ARG A 26 26.52 4.35 2.66
N LEU A 27 26.99 5.24 3.54
CA LEU A 27 26.23 5.64 4.72
C LEU A 27 24.97 6.42 4.34
N LYS A 28 25.06 7.29 3.33
CA LYS A 28 23.89 8.02 2.85
C LYS A 28 22.83 7.08 2.31
N LYS A 29 23.24 6.05 1.58
CA LYS A 29 22.30 5.05 1.08
C LYS A 29 21.62 4.29 2.23
N LYS A 30 22.41 3.94 3.28
CA LYS A 30 21.86 3.27 4.43
C LYS A 30 20.85 4.15 5.17
N ILE A 31 21.18 5.42 5.37
CA ILE A 31 20.29 6.36 6.03
C ILE A 31 19.00 6.50 5.27
N ASN A 32 19.07 6.66 3.95
CA ASN A 32 17.86 6.77 3.12
C ASN A 32 17.00 5.51 3.19
N ALA A 33 17.63 4.34 3.18
CA ALA A 33 16.89 3.07 3.32
C ALA A 33 16.18 2.97 4.68
N LEU A 34 16.83 3.44 5.76
CA LEU A 34 16.23 3.44 7.09
C LEU A 34 15.07 4.43 7.18
N ILE A 35 15.18 5.60 6.55
CA ILE A 35 14.11 6.58 6.50
C ILE A 35 12.90 5.99 5.78
N ASP A 36 13.12 5.34 4.63
CA ASP A 36 12.05 4.72 3.87
C ASP A 36 11.34 3.63 4.69
N LEU A 37 12.11 2.82 5.40
CA LEU A 37 11.56 1.76 6.24
C LEU A 37 10.73 2.36 7.39
N LEU A 38 11.21 3.43 8.00
CA LEU A 38 10.49 4.10 9.08
C LEU A 38 9.16 4.68 8.57
N GLU A 39 9.17 5.30 7.40
CA GLU A 39 7.94 5.82 6.80
C GLU A 39 6.93 4.71 6.53
N LYS A 40 7.40 3.57 6.01
CA LYS A 40 6.53 2.43 5.77
C LYS A 40 5.90 1.93 7.08
N THR A 41 6.71 1.81 8.13
CA THR A 41 6.24 1.36 9.45
C THR A 41 5.19 2.30 10.03
N GLN A 42 5.37 3.61 9.85
CA GLN A 42 4.40 4.59 10.32
C GLN A 42 3.08 4.49 9.57
N LYS A 43 3.13 4.27 8.26
CA LYS A 43 1.93 4.08 7.46
C LYS A 43 1.17 2.83 7.88
N GLU A 44 1.89 1.73 8.14
CA GLU A 44 1.29 0.50 8.62
C GLU A 44 0.59 0.71 9.96
N LYS A 45 1.24 1.42 10.87
CA LYS A 45 0.68 1.71 12.18
C LYS A 45 -0.59 2.54 12.07
N GLN A 46 -0.59 3.57 11.22
CA GLN A 46 -1.77 4.39 11.00
C GLN A 46 -2.92 3.58 10.43
N TYR A 47 -2.61 2.70 9.50
CA TYR A 47 -3.62 1.86 8.89
C TYR A 47 -4.24 0.90 9.90
N LEU A 48 -3.41 0.25 10.72
CA LEU A 48 -3.87 -0.65 11.76
C LEU A 48 -4.71 0.08 12.81
N ASN A 49 -4.34 1.30 13.16
CA ASN A 49 -5.13 2.10 14.08
C ASN A 49 -6.51 2.41 13.49
N THR A 50 -6.58 2.66 12.20
CA THR A 50 -7.86 2.89 11.52
C THR A 50 -8.74 1.64 11.58
N PHE A 51 -8.17 0.45 11.47
CA PHE A 51 -8.92 -0.78 11.61
C PHE A 51 -9.48 -0.95 13.00
N VAL A 52 -8.65 -0.73 14.03
CA VAL A 52 -9.06 -0.86 15.42
C VAL A 52 -10.20 0.10 15.73
N ASP A 53 -10.08 1.34 15.27
CA ASP A 53 -11.12 2.35 15.49
C ASP A 53 -12.42 1.95 14.80
N GLY A 54 -12.33 1.41 13.59
CA GLY A 54 -13.52 0.94 12.88
C GLY A 54 -14.18 -0.24 13.58
N TYR A 55 -13.38 -1.16 14.11
CA TYR A 55 -13.89 -2.30 14.85
C TYR A 55 -14.61 -1.84 16.12
N ILE A 56 -13.97 -0.96 16.90
CA ILE A 56 -14.56 -0.46 18.14
C ILE A 56 -15.85 0.29 17.84
N ARG A 57 -15.85 1.13 16.80
CA ARG A 57 -16.99 1.94 16.46
C ARG A 57 -18.20 1.10 16.04
N ASN A 58 -17.97 0.06 15.28
CA ASN A 58 -19.04 -0.79 14.77
C ASN A 58 -19.46 -1.86 15.76
N ASN A 59 -18.68 -2.06 16.82
CA ASN A 59 -19.00 -3.03 17.88
C ASN A 59 -19.32 -4.42 17.35
N ALA A 60 -18.64 -4.82 16.29
CA ALA A 60 -18.84 -6.09 15.63
C ALA A 60 -17.49 -6.72 15.30
N PRO A 61 -17.38 -8.06 15.35
CA PRO A 61 -16.12 -8.69 14.97
C PRO A 61 -15.85 -8.47 13.50
N VAL A 62 -14.65 -7.99 13.21
CA VAL A 62 -14.19 -7.79 11.83
C VAL A 62 -13.26 -8.94 11.50
N GLU A 63 -13.57 -9.66 10.45
CA GLU A 63 -12.68 -10.70 9.97
C GLU A 63 -11.59 -10.02 9.15
N LEU A 64 -10.36 -10.15 9.60
CA LEU A 64 -9.23 -9.51 8.93
C LEU A 64 -8.57 -10.51 7.99
N ARG A 65 -8.83 -10.35 6.72
CA ARG A 65 -8.22 -11.18 5.67
C ARG A 65 -7.20 -10.33 4.92
N ILE A 66 -6.25 -9.78 5.69
CA ILE A 66 -5.29 -8.81 5.16
C ILE A 66 -4.44 -9.38 4.03
N LYS A 67 -3.99 -10.62 4.17
CA LYS A 67 -3.15 -11.23 3.13
C LYS A 67 -3.90 -11.38 1.81
N GLU A 68 -5.16 -11.79 1.89
CA GLU A 68 -5.99 -11.95 0.71
C GLU A 68 -6.32 -10.60 0.08
N VAL A 69 -6.58 -9.59 0.91
CA VAL A 69 -6.82 -8.22 0.42
C VAL A 69 -5.58 -7.69 -0.30
N ILE A 70 -4.39 -7.83 0.30
CA ILE A 70 -3.14 -7.41 -0.31
C ILE A 70 -2.93 -8.11 -1.64
N HIS A 71 -3.19 -9.41 -1.69
CA HIS A 71 -3.03 -10.19 -2.91
C HIS A 71 -3.94 -9.68 -4.04
N VAL A 72 -5.20 -9.41 -3.72
CA VAL A 72 -6.14 -8.84 -4.69
C VAL A 72 -5.66 -7.48 -5.19
N LEU A 73 -5.24 -6.60 -4.26
CA LEU A 73 -4.79 -5.26 -4.62
C LEU A 73 -3.52 -5.29 -5.49
N ASN A 74 -2.62 -6.22 -5.22
CA ASN A 74 -1.41 -6.38 -6.02
C ASN A 74 -1.75 -6.82 -7.46
N ILE A 75 -2.71 -7.73 -7.61
CA ILE A 75 -3.15 -8.16 -8.93
C ILE A 75 -3.82 -7.02 -9.69
N LEU A 76 -4.69 -6.27 -9.03
CA LEU A 76 -5.36 -5.12 -9.65
C LEU A 76 -4.36 -4.09 -10.13
N THR A 77 -3.34 -3.80 -9.32
CA THR A 77 -2.32 -2.84 -9.66
C THR A 77 -1.43 -3.35 -10.80
N LYS A 78 -1.07 -4.64 -10.74
CA LYS A 78 -0.22 -5.25 -11.75
C LYS A 78 -0.91 -5.32 -13.10
N GLU A 79 -2.20 -5.58 -13.11
CA GLU A 79 -2.97 -5.65 -14.35
C GLU A 79 -3.43 -4.28 -14.85
N ALA A 80 -3.13 -3.22 -14.09
CA ALA A 80 -3.46 -1.85 -14.45
C ALA A 80 -4.94 -1.64 -14.80
N LYS A 81 -5.81 -2.17 -13.97
CA LYS A 81 -7.26 -2.11 -14.20
C LYS A 81 -7.90 -0.80 -13.74
N TRP A 82 -7.13 0.11 -13.13
CA TRP A 82 -7.69 1.36 -12.66
C TRP A 82 -8.12 2.25 -13.82
N LEU A 83 -9.35 2.75 -13.78
CA LEU A 83 -9.89 3.58 -14.86
C LEU A 83 -9.21 4.95 -14.96
N ASP A 84 -8.71 5.46 -13.85
CA ASP A 84 -8.17 6.82 -13.77
C ASP A 84 -6.65 6.91 -13.85
N SER A 85 -6.00 5.90 -14.40
CA SER A 85 -4.53 5.89 -14.43
C SER A 85 -3.95 7.09 -15.17
N SER A 86 -4.69 7.64 -16.14
CA SER A 86 -4.24 8.79 -16.92
C SER A 86 -5.16 10.00 -16.79
N TYR A 87 -6.18 9.96 -15.94
CA TYR A 87 -7.14 11.05 -15.87
C TYR A 87 -7.60 11.25 -14.42
N GLN A 88 -7.21 12.36 -13.84
CA GLN A 88 -7.61 12.67 -12.47
C GLN A 88 -8.65 13.77 -12.44
N THR A 89 -9.84 13.42 -12.00
CA THR A 89 -10.88 14.40 -11.73
C THR A 89 -10.89 14.72 -10.24
N SER A 90 -11.59 15.77 -9.83
CA SER A 90 -11.70 16.11 -8.42
C SER A 90 -12.37 14.99 -7.61
N SER A 91 -13.31 14.27 -8.22
CA SER A 91 -14.00 13.16 -7.55
C SER A 91 -13.15 11.91 -7.43
N SER A 92 -12.13 11.74 -8.26
CA SER A 92 -11.25 10.59 -8.20
C SER A 92 -9.97 10.85 -7.41
N ARG A 93 -9.84 12.04 -6.81
CA ARG A 93 -8.61 12.43 -6.14
C ARG A 93 -8.20 11.46 -5.03
N ASN A 94 -9.17 10.98 -4.26
CA ASN A 94 -8.92 10.13 -3.11
C ASN A 94 -9.21 8.66 -3.34
N TYR A 95 -9.72 8.31 -4.53
CA TYR A 95 -10.14 6.96 -4.84
C TYR A 95 -9.63 6.50 -6.19
N TYR A 96 -9.25 5.23 -6.26
CA TYR A 96 -9.07 4.55 -7.53
C TYR A 96 -10.45 3.99 -7.95
N ARG A 97 -10.82 4.14 -9.19
CA ARG A 97 -12.09 3.62 -9.71
C ARG A 97 -11.80 2.45 -10.64
N ILE A 98 -12.58 1.38 -10.50
CA ILE A 98 -12.43 0.18 -11.31
C ILE A 98 -13.81 -0.30 -11.73
N LYS A 99 -13.95 -0.76 -12.95
CA LYS A 99 -15.22 -1.29 -13.43
C LYS A 99 -15.66 -2.47 -12.58
N THR A 100 -16.95 -2.59 -12.33
CA THR A 100 -17.50 -3.66 -11.52
C THR A 100 -17.12 -5.04 -12.06
N GLU A 101 -17.21 -5.25 -13.36
CA GLU A 101 -16.87 -6.52 -13.96
C GLU A 101 -15.40 -6.87 -13.81
N ASP A 102 -14.50 -5.89 -13.91
CA ASP A 102 -13.08 -6.13 -13.78
C ASP A 102 -12.70 -6.48 -12.33
N PHE A 103 -13.28 -5.79 -11.36
CA PHE A 103 -13.03 -6.05 -9.95
C PHE A 103 -13.56 -7.43 -9.55
N GLU A 104 -14.79 -7.72 -9.95
CA GLU A 104 -15.42 -9.00 -9.62
C GLU A 104 -14.70 -10.17 -10.28
N ASP A 105 -14.19 -9.98 -11.49
CA ASP A 105 -13.39 -10.99 -12.17
C ASP A 105 -12.11 -11.30 -11.41
N VAL A 106 -11.40 -10.27 -10.94
CA VAL A 106 -10.18 -10.47 -10.18
C VAL A 106 -10.50 -11.20 -8.87
N LEU A 107 -11.57 -10.83 -8.18
CA LEU A 107 -11.96 -11.52 -6.95
C LEU A 107 -12.26 -12.99 -7.22
N ASP A 108 -13.03 -13.28 -8.26
CA ASP A 108 -13.44 -14.65 -8.58
C ASP A 108 -12.26 -15.55 -8.96
N ARG A 109 -11.27 -15.02 -9.68
CA ARG A 109 -10.11 -15.83 -10.08
C ARG A 109 -9.05 -15.93 -9.00
N THR A 110 -9.05 -15.01 -8.04
CA THR A 110 -7.97 -14.92 -7.05
C THR A 110 -8.33 -15.62 -5.75
N LEU A 111 -9.58 -15.51 -5.33
CA LEU A 111 -9.99 -16.01 -4.03
C LEU A 111 -10.43 -17.48 -4.11
N VAL A 112 -9.84 -18.31 -3.26
CA VAL A 112 -10.12 -19.73 -3.30
C VAL A 112 -11.26 -20.12 -2.36
N ASN A 113 -11.25 -19.67 -1.14
CA ASN A 113 -12.24 -20.11 -0.14
C ASN A 113 -13.09 -18.98 0.43
N ILE A 114 -13.10 -17.83 -0.24
CA ILE A 114 -13.83 -16.67 0.25
C ILE A 114 -14.81 -16.24 -0.84
N PRO A 115 -16.12 -16.22 -0.57
CA PRO A 115 -17.07 -15.74 -1.54
C PRO A 115 -16.86 -14.27 -1.84
N ARG A 116 -17.09 -13.89 -3.09
CA ARG A 116 -16.92 -12.50 -3.55
C ARG A 116 -17.63 -11.50 -2.65
N LYS A 117 -18.90 -11.75 -2.32
CA LYS A 117 -19.68 -10.85 -1.47
C LYS A 117 -19.05 -10.66 -0.11
N LYS A 118 -18.49 -11.72 0.45
CA LYS A 118 -17.84 -11.64 1.76
C LYS A 118 -16.58 -10.79 1.69
N MET A 119 -15.78 -10.96 0.65
CA MET A 119 -14.56 -10.17 0.48
C MET A 119 -14.88 -8.68 0.27
N ILE A 120 -15.91 -8.36 -0.51
CA ILE A 120 -16.35 -6.98 -0.71
C ILE A 120 -16.72 -6.34 0.64
N LYS A 121 -17.46 -7.09 1.46
CA LYS A 121 -17.85 -6.59 2.77
C LYS A 121 -16.64 -6.41 3.69
N ILE A 122 -15.68 -7.33 3.67
CA ILE A 122 -14.45 -7.21 4.43
C ILE A 122 -13.68 -5.96 3.99
N MET A 123 -13.50 -5.76 2.70
CA MET A 123 -12.77 -4.61 2.18
C MET A 123 -13.46 -3.28 2.55
N ALA A 124 -14.78 -3.26 2.58
CA ALA A 124 -15.52 -2.07 3.01
C ALA A 124 -15.35 -1.84 4.51
N ASN A 125 -15.42 -2.90 5.31
CA ASN A 125 -15.30 -2.78 6.77
C ASN A 125 -13.90 -2.29 7.20
N ILE A 126 -12.87 -2.67 6.47
CA ILE A 126 -11.52 -2.25 6.79
C ILE A 126 -11.12 -0.92 6.14
N GLY A 127 -12.04 -0.28 5.45
CA GLY A 127 -11.80 1.05 4.89
C GLY A 127 -11.09 1.10 3.56
N VAL A 128 -10.92 -0.02 2.88
CA VAL A 128 -10.31 -0.07 1.55
C VAL A 128 -11.34 0.31 0.48
N LEU A 129 -12.56 -0.20 0.61
CA LEU A 129 -13.60 0.00 -0.35
C LEU A 129 -14.62 1.01 0.16
N LYS A 130 -14.98 1.97 -0.67
CA LYS A 130 -15.99 2.95 -0.30
C LYS A 130 -17.35 2.27 -0.22
N CYS A 131 -18.08 2.54 0.86
CA CYS A 131 -19.42 2.01 1.07
C CYS A 131 -20.28 3.09 1.76
N ASP A 132 -21.39 3.44 1.16
CA ASP A 132 -22.35 4.38 1.73
C ASP A 132 -23.70 3.68 1.83
N ASP A 133 -24.22 3.58 3.06
CA ASP A 133 -25.54 2.98 3.31
C ASP A 133 -25.73 1.59 2.65
N GLY A 134 -24.69 0.75 2.73
CA GLY A 134 -24.73 -0.59 2.14
C GLY A 134 -24.54 -0.66 0.63
N HIS A 135 -24.28 0.48 -0.01
CA HIS A 135 -24.00 0.51 -1.44
C HIS A 135 -22.48 0.46 -1.68
N TYR A 136 -22.03 -0.50 -2.46
CA TYR A 136 -20.60 -0.70 -2.74
C TYR A 136 -20.19 -0.23 -4.12
N THR A 137 -21.17 0.08 -4.99
CA THR A 137 -20.88 0.50 -6.36
C THR A 137 -21.45 1.87 -6.64
N TYR A 138 -20.81 2.58 -7.57
CA TYR A 138 -21.17 3.96 -7.89
C TYR A 138 -21.15 4.16 -9.39
N SER A 139 -21.89 5.16 -9.87
CA SER A 139 -21.84 5.54 -11.27
C SER A 139 -20.73 6.57 -11.45
N ALA A 140 -19.91 6.41 -12.47
CA ALA A 140 -18.85 7.35 -12.81
C ALA A 140 -18.87 7.63 -14.30
N THR A 141 -18.78 8.91 -14.67
CA THR A 141 -18.67 9.31 -16.07
C THR A 141 -17.22 9.69 -16.33
N ILE A 142 -16.54 8.96 -17.21
CA ILE A 142 -15.17 9.20 -17.57
C ILE A 142 -15.10 9.35 -19.09
N GLN A 143 -14.63 10.49 -19.55
CA GLN A 143 -14.55 10.78 -20.99
C GLN A 143 -15.89 10.55 -21.71
N ARG A 144 -16.95 11.05 -21.12
CA ARG A 144 -18.34 10.98 -21.66
C ARG A 144 -18.94 9.59 -21.68
N THR A 145 -18.28 8.60 -21.06
CA THR A 145 -18.81 7.24 -20.95
C THR A 145 -19.16 6.97 -19.49
N MET A 146 -20.36 6.44 -19.27
CA MET A 146 -20.79 6.10 -17.92
C MET A 146 -20.40 4.67 -17.59
N TYR A 147 -19.80 4.51 -16.43
CA TYR A 147 -19.38 3.21 -15.93
C TYR A 147 -20.00 2.95 -14.57
N ARG A 148 -20.24 1.70 -14.26
CA ARG A 148 -20.53 1.29 -12.89
C ARG A 148 -19.21 0.84 -12.26
N VAL A 149 -18.84 1.41 -11.13
CA VAL A 149 -17.49 1.24 -10.57
C VAL A 149 -17.52 0.91 -9.09
N TYR A 150 -16.47 0.24 -8.64
CA TYR A 150 -16.09 0.20 -7.23
C TYR A 150 -15.05 1.31 -7.02
N MET A 151 -15.06 1.92 -5.84
CA MET A 151 -14.12 2.98 -5.50
C MET A 151 -13.25 2.53 -4.33
N LEU A 152 -11.94 2.44 -4.57
CA LEU A 152 -10.99 2.00 -3.56
C LEU A 152 -10.15 3.18 -3.08
N LYS A 153 -10.04 3.34 -1.77
CA LYS A 153 -9.33 4.47 -1.19
C LYS A 153 -7.85 4.40 -1.52
N LYS A 154 -7.33 5.43 -2.18
CA LYS A 154 -5.93 5.45 -2.64
C LYS A 154 -4.94 5.24 -1.51
N SER A 155 -5.13 5.91 -0.36
CA SER A 155 -4.22 5.76 0.77
C SER A 155 -4.18 4.33 1.30
N ALA A 156 -5.33 3.66 1.35
CA ALA A 156 -5.40 2.28 1.82
C ALA A 156 -4.74 1.31 0.83
N VAL A 157 -5.02 1.47 -0.46
CA VAL A 157 -4.42 0.64 -1.51
C VAL A 157 -2.90 0.79 -1.48
N ASN A 158 -2.42 2.02 -1.45
CA ASN A 158 -0.98 2.29 -1.49
C ASN A 158 -0.27 1.76 -0.25
N THR A 159 -0.89 1.90 0.93
CA THR A 159 -0.30 1.38 2.17
C THR A 159 -0.25 -0.14 2.17
N LEU A 160 -1.33 -0.80 1.79
CA LEU A 160 -1.37 -2.26 1.78
C LEU A 160 -0.45 -2.88 0.74
N THR A 161 -0.30 -2.26 -0.41
CA THR A 161 0.63 -2.76 -1.42
C THR A 161 2.09 -2.60 -0.95
N LEU A 162 2.40 -1.52 -0.20
CA LEU A 162 3.71 -1.36 0.39
C LEU A 162 3.99 -2.42 1.45
N ILE A 163 3.00 -2.77 2.27
CA ILE A 163 3.14 -3.84 3.25
C ILE A 163 3.43 -5.17 2.54
N GLY A 164 2.70 -5.45 1.46
CA GLY A 164 2.90 -6.67 0.69
C GLY A 164 4.30 -6.77 0.09
N GLU A 165 4.90 -5.65 -0.31
CA GLU A 165 6.26 -5.64 -0.84
C GLU A 165 7.29 -6.02 0.19
N GLN A 166 7.04 -5.79 1.48
CA GLN A 166 7.98 -6.15 2.52
C GLN A 166 8.03 -7.65 2.78
N ASP A 167 6.97 -8.36 2.49
CA ASP A 167 6.90 -9.79 2.73
C ASP A 167 7.57 -10.59 1.59
N GLU A 168 7.92 -9.92 0.55
CA GLU A 168 8.68 -10.52 -0.54
C GLU A 168 10.19 -10.28 -0.34
#